data_8d72f961b7454d0a7d9e29dc212cb950
#
_entry.id   8d72f961b7454d0a7d9e29dc212cb950
#
_cell.length_a   1.000
_cell.length_b   1.000
_cell.length_c   1.000
_cell.angle_alpha   90.00
_cell.angle_beta   90.00
_cell.angle_gamma   90.00
#
_symmetry.space_group_name_H-M   'P 1'
#
loop_
_entity.id
_entity.type
_entity.pdbx_description
1 polymer ?
#
loop_
_entity_poly.entity_id
_entity_poly.type
_entity_poly.pdbx_seq_one_letter_code
_entity_poly.pdbx_strand_id
1 'polypeptide(L)'
;MYRKKTLLLKRSLGVAVFLSVIALGVWMFQFTFFSPSHQAKSAVKEFYTLEQEGNFSESWDLFHSSMKKKWTKGAYIQDRAHVFLNHFGVDTFTYSIEGVEKRKSWKMENDRKAFPGVYEMTVIQTYKGKYGNFDLVQKVYAVREKGEWKVVWDYKQ
;
A
#
# COMPACT_ATOMS: atom_id res chain seq x y z
N MET A 1 -11.07 55.65 25.65
CA MET A 1 -10.54 55.24 24.33
C MET A 1 -9.60 54.02 24.42
N TYR A 2 -8.88 53.81 25.52
CA TYR A 2 -7.91 52.71 25.74
C TYR A 2 -8.55 51.31 25.81
N ARG A 3 -9.70 51.13 26.46
CA ARG A 3 -10.40 49.84 26.65
C ARG A 3 -10.88 49.17 25.38
N LYS A 4 -11.24 49.93 24.31
CA LYS A 4 -11.69 49.37 23.03
C LYS A 4 -10.50 48.79 22.20
N LYS A 5 -9.31 49.42 22.29
CA LYS A 5 -8.10 48.92 21.59
C LYS A 5 -7.61 47.58 22.14
N THR A 6 -7.64 47.40 23.48
CA THR A 6 -7.23 46.15 24.12
C THR A 6 -8.21 44.99 23.84
N LEU A 7 -9.50 45.26 23.69
CA LEU A 7 -10.49 44.26 23.33
C LEU A 7 -10.35 43.79 21.86
N LEU A 8 -10.08 44.72 20.97
CA LEU A 8 -9.80 44.41 19.55
C LEU A 8 -8.50 43.59 19.42
N LEU A 9 -7.45 43.97 20.19
CA LEU A 9 -6.18 43.23 20.18
C LEU A 9 -6.35 41.79 20.70
N LYS A 10 -7.12 41.58 21.75
CA LYS A 10 -7.41 40.25 22.30
C LYS A 10 -8.25 39.39 21.34
N ARG A 11 -9.19 40.01 20.62
CA ARG A 11 -10.01 39.30 19.62
C ARG A 11 -9.15 38.92 18.39
N SER A 12 -8.29 39.80 17.89
CA SER A 12 -7.39 39.51 16.76
C SER A 12 -6.37 38.42 17.13
N LEU A 13 -5.86 38.44 18.37
CA LEU A 13 -4.95 37.40 18.84
C LEU A 13 -5.65 36.03 18.95
N GLY A 14 -6.89 35.99 19.45
CA GLY A 14 -7.70 34.77 19.50
C GLY A 14 -7.98 34.18 18.11
N VAL A 15 -8.31 35.04 17.13
CA VAL A 15 -8.50 34.62 15.74
C VAL A 15 -7.21 34.10 15.12
N ALA A 16 -6.09 34.77 15.37
CA ALA A 16 -4.79 34.34 14.85
C ALA A 16 -4.36 32.97 15.42
N VAL A 17 -4.55 32.75 16.71
CA VAL A 17 -4.30 31.44 17.36
C VAL A 17 -5.20 30.37 16.78
N PHE A 18 -6.48 30.64 16.60
CA PHE A 18 -7.42 29.69 16.02
C PHE A 18 -7.05 29.30 14.59
N LEU A 19 -6.68 30.26 13.74
CA LEU A 19 -6.21 30.01 12.38
C LEU A 19 -4.91 29.21 12.34
N SER A 20 -4.00 29.47 13.27
CA SER A 20 -2.73 28.70 13.35
C SER A 20 -2.96 27.25 13.76
N VAL A 21 -3.92 26.96 14.64
CA VAL A 21 -4.29 25.59 15.03
C VAL A 21 -4.90 24.86 13.85
N ILE A 22 -5.80 25.51 13.08
CA ILE A 22 -6.36 24.92 11.87
C ILE A 22 -5.27 24.63 10.83
N ALA A 23 -4.38 25.59 10.59
CA ALA A 23 -3.28 25.43 9.64
C ALA A 23 -2.34 24.28 10.04
N LEU A 24 -2.02 24.15 11.31
CA LEU A 24 -1.25 23.03 11.87
C LEU A 24 -2.00 21.69 11.68
N GLY A 25 -3.29 21.64 11.93
CA GLY A 25 -4.11 20.44 11.74
C GLY A 25 -4.14 20.01 10.27
N VAL A 26 -4.35 20.95 9.35
CA VAL A 26 -4.31 20.68 7.89
C VAL A 26 -2.93 20.22 7.45
N TRP A 27 -1.87 20.86 7.95
CA TRP A 27 -0.49 20.47 7.62
C TRP A 27 -0.15 19.07 8.13
N MET A 28 -0.51 18.73 9.37
CA MET A 28 -0.33 17.39 9.94
C MET A 28 -1.14 16.35 9.15
N PHE A 29 -2.38 16.66 8.78
CA PHE A 29 -3.22 15.79 7.96
C PHE A 29 -2.56 15.51 6.62
N GLN A 30 -2.13 16.54 5.89
CA GLN A 30 -1.46 16.39 4.60
C GLN A 30 -0.16 15.58 4.74
N PHE A 31 0.66 15.88 5.75
CA PHE A 31 1.91 15.16 5.98
C PHE A 31 1.70 13.67 6.24
N THR A 32 0.63 13.29 6.94
CA THR A 32 0.33 11.90 7.28
C THR A 32 -0.26 11.15 6.07
N PHE A 33 -1.26 11.71 5.41
CA PHE A 33 -1.98 11.03 4.33
C PHE A 33 -1.25 11.05 2.98
N PHE A 34 -0.43 12.06 2.72
CA PHE A 34 0.33 12.16 1.47
C PHE A 34 1.79 11.72 1.61
N SER A 35 2.18 11.14 2.74
CA SER A 35 3.53 10.61 2.90
C SER A 35 3.80 9.48 1.89
N PRO A 36 5.02 9.37 1.34
CA PRO A 36 5.37 8.30 0.41
C PRO A 36 5.15 6.90 0.99
N SER A 37 5.32 6.72 2.30
CA SER A 37 5.07 5.44 2.99
C SER A 37 3.58 5.09 3.01
N HIS A 38 2.70 6.08 3.25
CA HIS A 38 1.26 5.87 3.22
C HIS A 38 0.78 5.54 1.80
N GLN A 39 1.26 6.27 0.79
CA GLN A 39 0.93 5.99 -0.62
C GLN A 39 1.39 4.60 -1.04
N ALA A 40 2.61 4.19 -0.66
CA ALA A 40 3.15 2.87 -0.93
C ALA A 40 2.29 1.77 -0.27
N LYS A 41 1.90 1.96 1.00
CA LYS A 41 0.99 1.04 1.71
C LYS A 41 -0.38 0.98 1.05
N SER A 42 -0.91 2.11 0.60
CA SER A 42 -2.21 2.17 -0.09
C SER A 42 -2.21 1.38 -1.40
N ALA A 43 -1.14 1.46 -2.19
CA ALA A 43 -1.02 0.68 -3.42
C ALA A 43 -0.97 -0.84 -3.14
N VAL A 44 -0.25 -1.27 -2.10
CA VAL A 44 -0.25 -2.69 -1.69
C VAL A 44 -1.63 -3.10 -1.16
N LYS A 45 -2.29 -2.23 -0.39
CA LYS A 45 -3.65 -2.49 0.11
C LYS A 45 -4.64 -2.65 -1.04
N GLU A 46 -4.62 -1.76 -2.02
CA GLU A 46 -5.47 -1.83 -3.21
C GLU A 46 -5.26 -3.15 -3.96
N PHE A 47 -4.01 -3.53 -4.19
CA PHE A 47 -3.66 -4.80 -4.82
C PHE A 47 -4.31 -5.98 -4.09
N TYR A 48 -4.12 -6.11 -2.77
CA TYR A 48 -4.67 -7.24 -2.02
C TYR A 48 -6.19 -7.17 -1.82
N THR A 49 -6.79 -5.99 -1.87
CA THR A 49 -8.26 -5.85 -1.91
C THR A 49 -8.82 -6.45 -3.22
N LEU A 50 -8.22 -6.12 -4.36
CA LEU A 50 -8.61 -6.68 -5.65
C LEU A 50 -8.41 -8.20 -5.72
N GLU A 51 -7.29 -8.70 -5.16
CA GLU A 51 -7.03 -10.14 -5.04
C GLU A 51 -8.09 -10.84 -4.17
N GLN A 52 -8.48 -10.23 -3.05
CA GLN A 52 -9.50 -10.74 -2.14
C GLN A 52 -10.89 -10.79 -2.81
N GLU A 53 -11.19 -9.84 -3.67
CA GLU A 53 -12.43 -9.74 -4.45
C GLU A 53 -12.44 -10.65 -5.70
N GLY A 54 -11.31 -11.32 -6.01
CA GLY A 54 -11.16 -12.12 -7.22
C GLY A 54 -10.94 -11.29 -8.51
N ASN A 55 -10.71 -9.98 -8.37
CA ASN A 55 -10.46 -9.06 -9.49
C ASN A 55 -9.01 -9.14 -9.98
N PHE A 56 -8.56 -10.35 -10.36
CA PHE A 56 -7.17 -10.64 -10.74
C PHE A 56 -6.70 -9.88 -11.98
N SER A 57 -7.61 -9.46 -12.84
CA SER A 57 -7.30 -8.62 -13.99
C SER A 57 -6.80 -7.23 -13.56
N GLU A 58 -7.48 -6.62 -12.59
CA GLU A 58 -7.15 -5.28 -12.10
C GLU A 58 -5.94 -5.32 -11.16
N SER A 59 -5.83 -6.34 -10.29
CA SER A 59 -4.65 -6.52 -9.44
C SER A 59 -3.38 -6.67 -10.27
N TRP A 60 -3.43 -7.42 -11.40
CA TRP A 60 -2.31 -7.53 -12.32
C TRP A 60 -1.87 -6.17 -12.90
N ASP A 61 -2.78 -5.23 -13.12
CA ASP A 61 -2.46 -3.89 -13.63
C ASP A 61 -1.66 -3.05 -12.61
N LEU A 62 -1.75 -3.39 -11.33
CA LEU A 62 -0.96 -2.76 -10.26
C LEU A 62 0.46 -3.29 -10.14
N PHE A 63 0.82 -4.36 -10.83
CA PHE A 63 2.20 -4.84 -10.86
C PHE A 63 3.14 -3.89 -11.58
N HIS A 64 4.38 -3.89 -11.11
CA HIS A 64 5.50 -3.31 -11.84
C HIS A 64 5.78 -4.09 -13.14
N SER A 65 6.32 -3.41 -14.14
CA SER A 65 6.61 -4.02 -15.45
C SER A 65 7.53 -5.26 -15.38
N SER A 66 8.39 -5.38 -14.38
CA SER A 66 9.21 -6.59 -14.17
C SER A 66 8.37 -7.82 -13.84
N MET A 67 7.31 -7.66 -13.01
CA MET A 67 6.37 -8.73 -12.69
C MET A 67 5.54 -9.12 -13.94
N LYS A 68 5.07 -8.11 -14.69
CA LYS A 68 4.30 -8.31 -15.93
C LYS A 68 5.08 -9.04 -17.02
N LYS A 69 6.41 -8.92 -17.02
CA LYS A 69 7.28 -9.70 -17.91
C LYS A 69 7.38 -11.17 -17.51
N LYS A 70 7.26 -11.50 -16.23
CA LYS A 70 7.31 -12.87 -15.73
C LYS A 70 5.99 -13.61 -15.93
N TRP A 71 4.87 -12.89 -15.76
CA TRP A 71 3.52 -13.41 -15.94
C TRP A 71 2.73 -12.58 -16.93
N THR A 72 2.29 -13.19 -18.02
CA THR A 72 1.27 -12.57 -18.86
C THR A 72 -0.03 -12.43 -18.06
N LYS A 73 -0.85 -11.46 -18.43
CA LYS A 73 -2.12 -11.20 -17.71
C LYS A 73 -3.01 -12.44 -17.68
N GLY A 74 -3.14 -13.14 -18.82
CA GLY A 74 -3.95 -14.35 -18.92
C GLY A 74 -3.42 -15.49 -18.03
N ALA A 75 -2.10 -15.74 -18.05
CA ALA A 75 -1.49 -16.77 -17.21
C ALA A 75 -1.68 -16.45 -15.72
N TYR A 76 -1.49 -15.19 -15.33
CA TYR A 76 -1.70 -14.77 -13.95
C TYR A 76 -3.14 -15.00 -13.47
N ILE A 77 -4.15 -14.55 -14.25
CA ILE A 77 -5.56 -14.72 -13.90
C ILE A 77 -5.90 -16.19 -13.75
N GLN A 78 -5.46 -17.01 -14.70
CA GLN A 78 -5.72 -18.46 -14.68
C GLN A 78 -5.08 -19.15 -13.47
N ASP A 79 -3.82 -18.83 -13.17
CA ASP A 79 -3.07 -19.38 -12.05
C ASP A 79 -3.71 -19.00 -10.71
N ARG A 80 -4.05 -17.71 -10.51
CA ARG A 80 -4.68 -17.24 -9.28
C ARG A 80 -6.04 -17.92 -9.05
N ALA A 81 -6.91 -17.97 -10.06
CA ALA A 81 -8.20 -18.62 -9.96
C ALA A 81 -8.04 -20.13 -9.64
N HIS A 82 -7.08 -20.80 -10.30
CA HIS A 82 -6.82 -22.21 -10.08
C HIS A 82 -6.31 -22.51 -8.66
N VAL A 83 -5.36 -21.72 -8.17
CA VAL A 83 -4.78 -21.90 -6.83
C VAL A 83 -5.85 -21.72 -5.75
N PHE A 84 -6.65 -20.66 -5.81
CA PHE A 84 -7.69 -20.42 -4.79
C PHE A 84 -8.78 -21.48 -4.82
N LEU A 85 -9.42 -21.69 -5.96
CA LEU A 85 -10.59 -22.57 -6.07
C LEU A 85 -10.22 -24.07 -5.99
N ASN A 86 -9.17 -24.48 -6.70
CA ASN A 86 -8.89 -25.91 -6.83
C ASN A 86 -7.92 -26.43 -5.76
N HIS A 87 -6.87 -25.70 -5.42
CA HIS A 87 -5.89 -26.17 -4.44
C HIS A 87 -6.34 -25.89 -3.00
N PHE A 88 -6.75 -24.67 -2.71
CA PHE A 88 -7.15 -24.29 -1.35
C PHE A 88 -8.64 -24.54 -1.07
N GLY A 89 -9.47 -24.62 -2.12
CA GLY A 89 -10.91 -24.77 -1.99
C GLY A 89 -11.52 -23.59 -1.24
N VAL A 90 -11.06 -22.39 -1.56
CA VAL A 90 -11.50 -21.13 -0.94
C VAL A 90 -11.91 -20.13 -2.02
N ASP A 91 -12.95 -19.36 -1.74
CA ASP A 91 -13.39 -18.29 -2.62
C ASP A 91 -12.65 -16.98 -2.37
N THR A 92 -12.14 -16.79 -1.13
CA THR A 92 -11.49 -15.57 -0.70
C THR A 92 -10.61 -15.80 0.53
N PHE A 93 -9.91 -14.74 0.96
CA PHE A 93 -9.06 -14.71 2.15
C PHE A 93 -9.24 -13.39 2.90
N THR A 94 -8.83 -13.33 4.15
CA THR A 94 -8.60 -12.07 4.85
C THR A 94 -7.11 -11.73 4.84
N TYR A 95 -6.74 -10.46 4.93
CA TYR A 95 -5.33 -10.09 4.96
C TYR A 95 -5.04 -8.95 5.94
N SER A 96 -3.79 -8.91 6.42
CA SER A 96 -3.21 -7.79 7.14
C SER A 96 -1.89 -7.35 6.48
N ILE A 97 -1.54 -6.07 6.63
CA ILE A 97 -0.29 -5.49 6.15
C ILE A 97 0.46 -4.94 7.35
N GLU A 98 1.61 -5.55 7.65
CA GLU A 98 2.45 -5.22 8.78
C GLU A 98 3.79 -4.63 8.34
N GLY A 99 4.35 -3.75 9.16
CA GLY A 99 5.66 -3.14 8.96
C GLY A 99 5.76 -2.39 7.62
N VAL A 100 5.96 -1.08 7.65
CA VAL A 100 6.23 -0.30 6.43
C VAL A 100 7.64 0.25 6.55
N GLU A 101 8.61 -0.46 6.00
CA GLU A 101 10.01 -0.11 6.12
C GLU A 101 10.57 0.43 4.80
N LYS A 102 11.18 1.61 4.86
CA LYS A 102 11.87 2.17 3.72
C LYS A 102 13.24 1.52 3.55
N ARG A 103 13.49 0.93 2.39
CA ARG A 103 14.79 0.40 1.98
C ARG A 103 15.45 1.33 0.97
N LYS A 104 16.75 1.54 1.07
CA LYS A 104 17.51 2.34 0.08
C LYS A 104 17.43 1.72 -1.31
N SER A 105 17.53 0.41 -1.38
CA SER A 105 17.36 -0.38 -2.59
C SER A 105 16.94 -1.81 -2.24
N TRP A 106 16.31 -2.48 -3.18
CA TRP A 106 16.00 -3.90 -3.12
C TRP A 106 16.14 -4.52 -4.51
N LYS A 107 16.50 -5.78 -4.57
CA LYS A 107 16.67 -6.51 -5.81
C LYS A 107 15.96 -7.85 -5.70
N MET A 108 15.19 -8.20 -6.70
CA MET A 108 14.62 -9.53 -6.88
C MET A 108 15.77 -10.54 -7.05
N GLU A 109 15.68 -11.72 -6.43
CA GLU A 109 16.77 -12.71 -6.39
C GLU A 109 17.40 -12.99 -7.76
N ASN A 110 16.58 -13.12 -8.80
CA ASN A 110 17.00 -13.45 -10.14
C ASN A 110 17.10 -12.24 -11.10
N ASP A 111 16.94 -11.02 -10.61
CA ASP A 111 17.04 -9.82 -11.45
C ASP A 111 18.44 -9.21 -11.40
N ARG A 112 18.87 -8.64 -12.54
CA ARG A 112 20.14 -7.91 -12.62
C ARG A 112 20.04 -6.49 -12.07
N LYS A 113 18.84 -5.91 -12.03
CA LYS A 113 18.61 -4.51 -11.68
C LYS A 113 17.95 -4.38 -10.32
N ALA A 114 18.51 -3.52 -9.46
CA ALA A 114 17.92 -3.16 -8.20
C ALA A 114 16.90 -2.02 -8.37
N PHE A 115 15.85 -2.04 -7.54
CA PHE A 115 14.87 -0.98 -7.41
C PHE A 115 15.33 0.00 -6.33
N PRO A 116 15.50 1.29 -6.63
CA PRO A 116 15.86 2.29 -5.63
C PRO A 116 14.63 2.73 -4.81
N GLY A 117 14.82 3.05 -3.54
CA GLY A 117 13.82 3.72 -2.71
C GLY A 117 12.51 2.96 -2.57
N VAL A 118 12.56 1.67 -2.23
CA VAL A 118 11.38 0.82 -2.07
C VAL A 118 10.80 0.87 -0.66
N TYR A 119 9.52 0.52 -0.52
CA TYR A 119 8.90 0.23 0.78
C TYR A 119 8.62 -1.27 0.87
N GLU A 120 9.22 -1.91 1.87
CA GLU A 120 8.99 -3.32 2.23
C GLU A 120 7.86 -3.43 3.23
N MET A 121 6.98 -4.40 3.04
CA MET A 121 5.87 -4.74 3.92
C MET A 121 5.73 -6.25 4.02
N THR A 122 5.24 -6.73 5.15
CA THR A 122 4.83 -8.12 5.30
C THR A 122 3.32 -8.20 5.15
N VAL A 123 2.86 -9.00 4.22
CA VAL A 123 1.43 -9.29 4.03
C VAL A 123 1.16 -10.69 4.54
N ILE A 124 0.16 -10.81 5.40
CA ILE A 124 -0.32 -12.08 5.94
C ILE A 124 -1.71 -12.30 5.37
N GLN A 125 -1.89 -13.33 4.56
CA GLN A 125 -3.17 -13.74 4.01
C GLN A 125 -3.66 -14.96 4.77
N THR A 126 -4.83 -14.86 5.41
CA THR A 126 -5.46 -15.96 6.16
C THR A 126 -6.54 -16.60 5.33
N TYR A 127 -6.39 -17.86 5.05
CA TYR A 127 -7.30 -18.70 4.28
C TYR A 127 -8.09 -19.65 5.19
N LYS A 128 -9.39 -19.77 4.92
CA LYS A 128 -10.28 -20.73 5.59
C LYS A 128 -10.58 -21.87 4.62
N GLY A 129 -9.61 -22.75 4.44
CA GLY A 129 -9.74 -23.86 3.50
C GLY A 129 -10.47 -25.06 4.09
N LYS A 130 -10.80 -26.02 3.23
CA LYS A 130 -11.50 -27.27 3.60
C LYS A 130 -10.75 -28.15 4.61
N TYR A 131 -9.44 -27.95 4.74
CA TYR A 131 -8.59 -28.71 5.68
C TYR A 131 -8.21 -27.92 6.93
N GLY A 132 -8.79 -26.72 7.11
CA GLY A 132 -8.50 -25.83 8.23
C GLY A 132 -8.02 -24.45 7.78
N ASN A 133 -7.69 -23.62 8.76
CA ASN A 133 -7.14 -22.29 8.52
C ASN A 133 -5.63 -22.35 8.37
N PHE A 134 -5.09 -21.55 7.45
CA PHE A 134 -3.66 -21.37 7.29
C PHE A 134 -3.31 -19.96 6.85
N ASP A 135 -2.10 -19.50 7.17
CA ASP A 135 -1.60 -18.20 6.79
C ASP A 135 -0.50 -18.33 5.73
N LEU A 136 -0.61 -17.49 4.69
CA LEU A 136 0.46 -17.24 3.74
C LEU A 136 1.12 -15.91 4.09
N VAL A 137 2.38 -15.97 4.55
CA VAL A 137 3.17 -14.80 4.93
C VAL A 137 4.13 -14.46 3.79
N GLN A 138 4.01 -13.24 3.26
CA GLN A 138 4.79 -12.83 2.10
C GLN A 138 5.39 -11.43 2.31
N LYS A 139 6.67 -11.26 1.94
CA LYS A 139 7.27 -9.94 1.80
C LYS A 139 6.90 -9.33 0.47
N VAL A 140 6.37 -8.12 0.51
CA VAL A 140 5.88 -7.36 -0.64
C VAL A 140 6.58 -6.01 -0.65
N TYR A 141 6.89 -5.55 -1.83
CA TYR A 141 7.61 -4.30 -2.05
C TYR A 141 6.78 -3.36 -2.92
N ALA A 142 6.63 -2.12 -2.48
CA ALA A 142 6.12 -1.05 -3.32
C ALA A 142 7.29 -0.28 -3.93
N VAL A 143 7.29 -0.16 -5.25
CA VAL A 143 8.32 0.51 -6.05
C VAL A 143 7.70 1.60 -6.92
N ARG A 144 8.46 2.63 -7.27
CA ARG A 144 7.99 3.68 -8.17
C ARG A 144 8.27 3.32 -9.63
N GLU A 145 7.24 3.37 -10.46
CA GLU A 145 7.33 3.27 -11.91
C GLU A 145 6.49 4.38 -12.56
N LYS A 146 7.13 5.24 -13.36
CA LYS A 146 6.47 6.37 -14.05
C LYS A 146 5.65 7.28 -13.13
N GLY A 147 6.11 7.48 -11.88
CA GLY A 147 5.43 8.33 -10.90
C GLY A 147 4.39 7.62 -10.02
N GLU A 148 3.99 6.40 -10.35
CA GLU A 148 3.02 5.60 -9.60
C GLU A 148 3.70 4.56 -8.70
N TRP A 149 3.03 4.17 -7.62
CA TRP A 149 3.45 3.03 -6.81
C TRP A 149 2.95 1.74 -7.44
N LYS A 150 3.86 0.79 -7.65
CA LYS A 150 3.58 -0.54 -8.23
C LYS A 150 4.06 -1.62 -7.28
N VAL A 151 3.39 -2.77 -7.34
CA VAL A 151 3.65 -3.91 -6.45
C VAL A 151 4.66 -4.85 -7.09
N VAL A 152 5.59 -5.33 -6.24
CA VAL A 152 6.59 -6.35 -6.60
C VAL A 152 6.74 -7.30 -5.42
N TRP A 153 6.96 -8.57 -5.67
CA TRP A 153 7.47 -9.51 -4.67
C TRP A 153 8.60 -10.36 -5.24
N ASP A 154 9.32 -11.03 -4.36
CA ASP A 154 10.36 -11.95 -4.80
C ASP A 154 9.73 -13.22 -5.37
N TYR A 155 10.07 -13.52 -6.61
CA TYR A 155 9.59 -14.70 -7.30
C TYR A 155 10.73 -15.69 -7.41
N LYS A 156 10.65 -16.76 -6.62
CA LYS A 156 11.56 -17.90 -6.72
C LYS A 156 10.98 -18.89 -7.72
N GLN A 157 11.74 -19.15 -8.78
CA GLN A 157 11.44 -20.24 -9.71
C GLN A 157 11.90 -21.57 -9.12
#